data_1876647059a3994eaca84f8b8df3b15d
#
_entry.id   1876647059a3994eaca84f8b8df3b15d
#
_cell.length_a   1.000
_cell.length_b   1.000
_cell.length_c   1.000
_cell.angle_alpha   90.00
_cell.angle_beta   90.00
_cell.angle_gamma   90.00
#
_symmetry.space_group_name_H-M   'P 1'
#
loop_
_entity.id
_entity.type
_entity.pdbx_description
1 polymer ?
#
loop_
_entity_poly.entity_id
_entity_poly.type
_entity_poly.pdbx_seq_one_letter_code
_entity_poly.pdbx_strand_id
1 'polypeptide(L)'
;MQDDEPAATVPAMTSDPFVPVDFEPPTSLATDQFRLEPLGPQHNRADHAAWMSSIEHIRSTPGYPDGRWPPRDGMTLEENLSDLRRHADDFARRTGFTFTVLDPGDHDVIGCVYLYPSSAEDRDVTVQSWVRADRSSLDVPLADAVADWLASDWPWTRVDRCGR
;
A
#
# COMPACT_ATOMS: atom_id res chain seq x y z
N MET A 1 -35.15 1.99 -40.70
CA MET A 1 -33.86 2.65 -40.78
C MET A 1 -33.36 2.88 -39.38
N GLN A 2 -32.59 1.99 -38.95
CA GLN A 2 -32.13 2.00 -37.63
C GLN A 2 -30.73 2.56 -37.62
N ASP A 3 -30.61 3.78 -37.17
CA ASP A 3 -29.33 4.26 -36.72
C ASP A 3 -29.06 3.53 -35.44
N ASP A 4 -28.46 2.41 -35.61
CA ASP A 4 -27.79 1.77 -34.52
C ASP A 4 -26.55 2.65 -34.19
N GLU A 5 -26.82 3.71 -33.53
CA GLU A 5 -25.77 4.43 -32.89
C GLU A 5 -25.19 3.50 -31.87
N PRO A 6 -23.94 3.10 -32.03
CA PRO A 6 -23.29 2.32 -30.99
C PRO A 6 -23.44 3.13 -29.73
N ALA A 7 -24.08 2.55 -28.76
CA ALA A 7 -24.13 3.10 -27.43
C ALA A 7 -22.76 3.70 -27.21
N ALA A 8 -22.71 5.01 -27.19
CA ALA A 8 -21.50 5.72 -26.94
C ALA A 8 -20.90 5.05 -25.72
N THR A 9 -19.96 4.23 -25.97
CA THR A 9 -19.02 3.85 -24.96
C THR A 9 -18.65 5.16 -24.39
N VAL A 10 -19.28 5.49 -23.32
CA VAL A 10 -18.85 6.60 -22.54
C VAL A 10 -17.37 6.36 -22.41
N PRO A 11 -16.53 7.16 -23.07
CA PRO A 11 -15.13 7.12 -22.75
C PRO A 11 -15.17 7.51 -21.32
N ALA A 12 -15.22 6.50 -20.56
CA ALA A 12 -15.33 6.70 -19.20
C ALA A 12 -14.54 7.94 -18.93
N MET A 13 -15.12 8.70 -18.24
CA MET A 13 -14.50 9.52 -17.26
C MET A 13 -13.34 8.73 -16.74
N THR A 14 -12.52 8.22 -17.64
CA THR A 14 -11.30 7.58 -17.28
C THR A 14 -10.48 8.65 -16.67
N SER A 15 -10.61 8.65 -15.38
CA SER A 15 -9.50 9.10 -14.61
C SER A 15 -8.26 8.56 -15.29
N ASP A 16 -7.28 9.39 -15.47
CA ASP A 16 -5.97 8.98 -15.94
C ASP A 16 -5.55 7.71 -15.18
N PRO A 17 -4.91 6.75 -15.84
CA PRO A 17 -4.44 5.57 -15.14
C PRO A 17 -3.52 5.97 -13.98
N PHE A 18 -3.60 5.23 -12.90
CA PHE A 18 -2.81 5.52 -11.71
C PHE A 18 -1.31 5.61 -12.00
N VAL A 19 -0.82 4.77 -12.91
CA VAL A 19 0.54 4.84 -13.42
C VAL A 19 0.50 4.82 -14.95
N PRO A 20 1.47 5.45 -15.64
CA PRO A 20 1.52 5.42 -17.11
C PRO A 20 1.49 4.00 -17.64
N VAL A 21 0.89 3.81 -18.82
CA VAL A 21 0.68 2.50 -19.45
C VAL A 21 2.01 1.76 -19.64
N ASP A 22 3.07 2.48 -19.96
CA ASP A 22 4.40 1.92 -20.22
C ASP A 22 5.30 1.87 -18.97
N PHE A 23 4.80 2.29 -17.81
CA PHE A 23 5.55 2.24 -16.57
C PHE A 23 5.51 0.85 -15.96
N GLU A 24 6.66 0.32 -15.59
CA GLU A 24 6.76 -0.94 -14.87
C GLU A 24 6.97 -0.67 -13.38
N PRO A 25 5.99 -1.01 -12.54
CA PRO A 25 6.14 -0.79 -11.11
C PRO A 25 7.31 -1.58 -10.54
N PRO A 26 8.17 -0.94 -9.74
CA PRO A 26 9.19 -1.67 -9.01
C PRO A 26 8.58 -2.75 -8.12
N THR A 27 9.26 -3.87 -7.98
CA THR A 27 8.80 -5.00 -7.17
C THR A 27 9.69 -5.25 -5.96
N SER A 28 10.68 -4.40 -5.74
CA SER A 28 11.54 -4.53 -4.56
C SER A 28 12.17 -3.21 -4.18
N LEU A 29 12.40 -3.06 -2.89
CA LEU A 29 13.25 -2.03 -2.32
C LEU A 29 14.07 -2.70 -1.23
N ALA A 30 15.38 -2.52 -1.24
CA ALA A 30 16.26 -3.07 -0.22
C ALA A 30 17.12 -1.97 0.38
N THR A 31 17.14 -1.90 1.70
CA THR A 31 18.03 -1.03 2.48
C THR A 31 18.73 -1.89 3.53
N ASP A 32 19.59 -1.28 4.32
CA ASP A 32 20.22 -1.98 5.45
C ASP A 32 19.20 -2.41 6.51
N GLN A 33 18.04 -1.74 6.54
CA GLN A 33 17.05 -1.92 7.62
C GLN A 33 15.83 -2.71 7.18
N PHE A 34 15.48 -2.72 5.89
CA PHE A 34 14.31 -3.45 5.42
C PHE A 34 14.42 -3.90 3.97
N ARG A 35 13.59 -4.89 3.65
CA ARG A 35 13.27 -5.30 2.28
C ARG A 35 11.78 -5.20 2.07
N LEU A 36 11.38 -4.61 0.94
CA LEU A 36 10.00 -4.56 0.52
C LEU A 36 9.81 -5.51 -0.67
N GLU A 37 8.69 -6.22 -0.65
CA GLU A 37 8.23 -7.01 -1.80
C GLU A 37 6.70 -6.94 -1.87
N PRO A 38 6.10 -7.17 -3.05
CA PRO A 38 4.65 -7.08 -3.18
C PRO A 38 3.93 -8.01 -2.20
N LEU A 39 2.94 -7.46 -1.49
CA LEU A 39 2.15 -8.22 -0.53
C LEU A 39 1.25 -9.20 -1.28
N GLY A 40 1.25 -10.44 -0.84
CA GLY A 40 0.42 -11.48 -1.43
C GLY A 40 -0.06 -12.51 -0.41
N PRO A 41 -0.92 -13.45 -0.86
CA PRO A 41 -1.49 -14.48 0.02
C PRO A 41 -0.46 -15.29 0.80
N GLN A 42 0.73 -15.47 0.24
CA GLN A 42 1.81 -16.21 0.90
C GLN A 42 2.28 -15.57 2.20
N HIS A 43 2.02 -14.28 2.39
CA HIS A 43 2.41 -13.54 3.58
C HIS A 43 1.35 -13.58 4.69
N ASN A 44 0.21 -14.25 4.48
CA ASN A 44 -0.97 -14.07 5.32
C ASN A 44 -0.70 -14.31 6.81
N ARG A 45 -0.07 -15.42 7.16
CA ARG A 45 0.15 -15.73 8.58
C ARG A 45 1.07 -14.72 9.25
N ALA A 46 2.20 -14.39 8.61
CA ALA A 46 3.17 -13.46 9.17
C ALA A 46 2.62 -12.03 9.21
N ASP A 47 1.93 -11.61 8.16
CA ASP A 47 1.30 -10.30 8.10
C ASP A 47 0.22 -10.13 9.18
N HIS A 48 -0.66 -11.11 9.31
CA HIS A 48 -1.71 -11.11 10.32
C HIS A 48 -1.12 -11.04 11.74
N ALA A 49 -0.11 -11.87 12.03
CA ALA A 49 0.55 -11.85 13.33
C ALA A 49 1.20 -10.48 13.60
N ALA A 50 1.82 -9.89 12.59
CA ALA A 50 2.50 -8.60 12.72
C ALA A 50 1.53 -7.49 13.13
N TRP A 51 0.45 -7.29 12.39
CA TRP A 51 -0.46 -6.18 12.72
C TRP A 51 -1.35 -6.50 13.93
N MET A 52 -1.74 -7.76 14.14
CA MET A 52 -2.52 -8.14 15.32
C MET A 52 -1.78 -7.86 16.64
N SER A 53 -0.45 -7.97 16.63
CA SER A 53 0.38 -7.63 17.80
C SER A 53 0.51 -6.13 18.04
N SER A 54 0.06 -5.29 17.11
CA SER A 54 0.42 -3.87 17.07
C SER A 54 -0.78 -2.96 16.82
N ILE A 55 -2.00 -3.41 17.09
CA ILE A 55 -3.24 -2.70 16.73
C ILE A 55 -3.22 -1.25 17.24
N GLU A 56 -3.00 -1.06 18.53
CA GLU A 56 -3.04 0.30 19.11
C GLU A 56 -1.89 1.17 18.59
N HIS A 57 -0.72 0.59 18.39
CA HIS A 57 0.42 1.30 17.83
C HIS A 57 0.12 1.79 16.40
N ILE A 58 -0.43 0.91 15.55
CA ILE A 58 -0.78 1.26 14.19
C ILE A 58 -1.86 2.35 14.19
N ARG A 59 -2.88 2.22 15.03
CA ARG A 59 -3.96 3.21 15.09
C ARG A 59 -3.50 4.60 15.51
N SER A 60 -2.36 4.71 16.18
CA SER A 60 -1.74 5.99 16.54
C SER A 60 -0.69 6.46 15.54
N THR A 61 -0.39 5.66 14.52
CA THR A 61 0.58 6.02 13.48
C THR A 61 -0.03 7.03 12.50
N PRO A 62 0.74 8.04 12.05
CA PRO A 62 0.22 9.00 11.05
C PRO A 62 -0.40 8.30 9.85
N GLY A 63 -1.60 8.72 9.46
CA GLY A 63 -2.39 8.12 8.40
C GLY A 63 -3.47 7.15 8.87
N TYR A 64 -3.46 6.72 10.16
CA TYR A 64 -4.40 5.75 10.71
C TYR A 64 -5.34 6.28 11.82
N PRO A 65 -5.23 7.53 12.28
CA PRO A 65 -6.05 7.97 13.43
C PRO A 65 -7.53 8.11 13.14
N ASP A 66 -7.99 7.96 11.89
CA ASP A 66 -9.41 7.92 11.56
C ASP A 66 -10.11 6.68 12.15
N GLY A 67 -9.33 5.73 12.63
CA GLY A 67 -9.83 4.61 13.41
C GLY A 67 -10.47 3.49 12.64
N ARG A 68 -10.39 3.49 11.31
CA ARG A 68 -11.02 2.45 10.50
C ARG A 68 -10.22 1.16 10.44
N TRP A 69 -8.91 1.28 10.39
CA TRP A 69 -8.05 0.12 10.31
C TRP A 69 -6.80 0.35 11.16
N PRO A 70 -6.28 -0.64 11.82
CA PRO A 70 -6.84 -1.98 12.01
C PRO A 70 -8.02 -1.97 12.97
N PRO A 71 -8.97 -2.91 12.82
CA PRO A 71 -10.09 -3.01 13.74
C PRO A 71 -9.61 -3.36 15.15
N ARG A 72 -10.20 -2.77 16.16
CA ARG A 72 -9.76 -2.95 17.56
C ARG A 72 -9.85 -4.40 18.02
N ASP A 73 -10.84 -5.15 17.51
CA ASP A 73 -11.06 -6.54 17.86
C ASP A 73 -10.29 -7.51 16.95
N GLY A 74 -9.52 -6.96 16.01
CA GLY A 74 -8.75 -7.79 15.08
C GLY A 74 -9.60 -8.39 13.97
N MET A 75 -8.98 -9.28 13.21
CA MET A 75 -9.60 -10.01 12.10
C MET A 75 -9.16 -11.47 12.17
N THR A 76 -9.96 -12.35 11.57
CA THR A 76 -9.56 -13.75 11.39
C THR A 76 -8.48 -13.86 10.30
N LEU A 77 -7.77 -14.99 10.30
CA LEU A 77 -6.82 -15.29 9.21
C LEU A 77 -7.50 -15.33 7.85
N GLU A 78 -8.74 -15.82 7.78
CA GLU A 78 -9.49 -15.87 6.52
C GLU A 78 -9.85 -14.48 6.01
N GLU A 79 -10.28 -13.61 6.89
CA GLU A 79 -10.55 -12.20 6.53
C GLU A 79 -9.29 -11.51 6.05
N ASN A 80 -8.17 -11.73 6.75
CA ASN A 80 -6.89 -11.17 6.34
C ASN A 80 -6.45 -11.71 4.98
N LEU A 81 -6.62 -13.00 4.74
CA LEU A 81 -6.30 -13.61 3.45
C LEU A 81 -7.09 -12.95 2.31
N SER A 82 -8.36 -12.68 2.54
CA SER A 82 -9.20 -11.98 1.56
C SER A 82 -8.65 -10.59 1.24
N ASP A 83 -8.20 -9.86 2.26
CA ASP A 83 -7.58 -8.57 2.07
C ASP A 83 -6.27 -8.67 1.28
N LEU A 84 -5.44 -9.65 1.58
CA LEU A 84 -4.18 -9.84 0.87
C LEU A 84 -4.39 -10.20 -0.60
N ARG A 85 -5.42 -11.00 -0.90
CA ARG A 85 -5.80 -11.30 -2.28
C ARG A 85 -6.24 -10.05 -3.02
N ARG A 86 -7.02 -9.19 -2.37
CA ARG A 86 -7.45 -7.92 -2.94
C ARG A 86 -6.25 -7.02 -3.24
N HIS A 87 -5.29 -6.92 -2.32
CA HIS A 87 -4.08 -6.13 -2.55
C HIS A 87 -3.24 -6.69 -3.72
N ALA A 88 -3.13 -8.01 -3.83
CA ALA A 88 -2.43 -8.63 -4.94
C ALA A 88 -3.14 -8.37 -6.27
N ASP A 89 -4.47 -8.43 -6.29
CA ASP A 89 -5.27 -8.11 -7.48
C ASP A 89 -5.10 -6.64 -7.89
N ASP A 90 -5.13 -5.73 -6.92
CA ASP A 90 -4.91 -4.31 -7.18
C ASP A 90 -3.54 -4.06 -7.81
N PHE A 91 -2.52 -4.76 -7.33
CA PHE A 91 -1.17 -4.68 -7.88
C PHE A 91 -1.16 -5.14 -9.34
N ALA A 92 -1.75 -6.29 -9.61
CA ALA A 92 -1.84 -6.84 -10.97
C ALA A 92 -2.60 -5.92 -11.92
N ARG A 93 -3.66 -5.28 -11.43
CA ARG A 93 -4.47 -4.32 -12.19
C ARG A 93 -3.86 -2.93 -12.27
N ARG A 94 -2.77 -2.69 -11.54
CA ARG A 94 -2.08 -1.40 -11.51
C ARG A 94 -2.97 -0.28 -10.91
N THR A 95 -3.84 -0.64 -9.99
CA THR A 95 -4.78 0.29 -9.33
C THR A 95 -4.38 0.61 -7.89
N GLY A 96 -3.42 -0.09 -7.34
CA GLY A 96 -2.88 0.13 -6.01
C GLY A 96 -1.71 -0.81 -5.78
N PHE A 97 -0.70 -0.35 -5.05
CA PHE A 97 0.52 -1.13 -4.85
C PHE A 97 0.80 -1.25 -3.35
N THR A 98 0.72 -2.48 -2.84
CA THR A 98 0.97 -2.75 -1.43
C THR A 98 2.19 -3.64 -1.31
N PHE A 99 3.09 -3.26 -0.41
CA PHE A 99 4.35 -3.97 -0.17
C PHE A 99 4.42 -4.40 1.29
N THR A 100 4.76 -5.67 1.51
CA THR A 100 5.14 -6.10 2.84
C THR A 100 6.57 -5.66 3.13
N VAL A 101 6.85 -5.35 4.39
CA VAL A 101 8.17 -4.92 4.83
C VAL A 101 8.77 -6.04 5.67
N LEU A 102 9.93 -6.51 5.25
CA LEU A 102 10.61 -7.65 5.86
C LEU A 102 11.90 -7.20 6.53
N ASP A 103 12.22 -7.85 7.65
CA ASP A 103 13.54 -7.74 8.25
C ASP A 103 14.57 -8.37 7.30
N PRO A 104 15.68 -7.68 6.97
CA PRO A 104 16.64 -8.23 6.03
C PRO A 104 17.40 -9.45 6.53
N GLY A 105 17.43 -9.68 7.84
CA GLY A 105 18.13 -10.81 8.44
C GLY A 105 17.31 -12.09 8.50
N ASP A 106 16.14 -12.03 9.14
CA ASP A 106 15.31 -13.22 9.37
C ASP A 106 14.09 -13.33 8.44
N HIS A 107 13.87 -12.32 7.59
CA HIS A 107 12.72 -12.23 6.68
C HIS A 107 11.37 -12.18 7.38
N ASP A 108 11.33 -11.82 8.66
CA ASP A 108 10.09 -11.65 9.38
C ASP A 108 9.34 -10.41 8.89
N VAL A 109 8.02 -10.46 8.90
CA VAL A 109 7.19 -9.30 8.53
C VAL A 109 7.22 -8.29 9.67
N ILE A 110 7.69 -7.09 9.37
CA ILE A 110 7.82 -6.01 10.35
C ILE A 110 6.95 -4.80 10.03
N GLY A 111 6.31 -4.77 8.88
CA GLY A 111 5.46 -3.64 8.50
C GLY A 111 4.81 -3.82 7.13
N CYS A 112 4.22 -2.72 6.67
CA CYS A 112 3.55 -2.70 5.36
C CYS A 112 3.52 -1.28 4.81
N VAL A 113 3.51 -1.15 3.49
CA VAL A 113 3.44 0.12 2.76
C VAL A 113 2.32 0.04 1.74
N TYR A 114 1.47 1.06 1.71
CA TYR A 114 0.34 1.15 0.78
C TYR A 114 0.50 2.37 -0.10
N LEU A 115 0.43 2.16 -1.42
CA LEU A 115 0.47 3.21 -2.43
C LEU A 115 -0.84 3.15 -3.22
N TYR A 116 -1.73 4.09 -2.97
CA TYR A 116 -3.05 4.13 -3.60
C TYR A 116 -3.35 5.52 -4.17
N PRO A 117 -4.24 5.61 -5.18
CA PRO A 117 -4.64 6.92 -5.69
C PRO A 117 -5.16 7.80 -4.57
N SER A 118 -4.74 9.06 -4.56
CA SER A 118 -5.23 10.00 -3.57
C SER A 118 -6.66 10.41 -3.88
N SER A 119 -7.46 10.60 -2.84
CA SER A 119 -8.79 11.20 -2.98
C SER A 119 -8.74 12.72 -3.14
N ALA A 120 -7.60 13.33 -2.87
CA ALA A 120 -7.41 14.77 -3.06
C ALA A 120 -7.02 15.05 -4.50
N GLU A 121 -7.71 16.00 -5.14
CA GLU A 121 -7.50 16.31 -6.57
C GLU A 121 -6.10 16.84 -6.87
N ASP A 122 -5.45 17.46 -5.89
CA ASP A 122 -4.12 18.03 -6.04
C ASP A 122 -3.00 17.06 -5.67
N ARG A 123 -3.31 15.78 -5.47
CA ARG A 123 -2.35 14.74 -5.13
C ARG A 123 -2.47 13.56 -6.07
N ASP A 124 -1.33 12.94 -6.39
CA ASP A 124 -1.28 11.78 -7.28
C ASP A 124 -1.46 10.47 -6.50
N VAL A 125 -0.84 10.38 -5.35
CA VAL A 125 -0.77 9.16 -4.56
C VAL A 125 -0.87 9.47 -3.07
N THR A 126 -1.55 8.60 -2.35
CA THR A 126 -1.53 8.57 -0.88
C THR A 126 -0.63 7.44 -0.43
N VAL A 127 0.29 7.75 0.46
CA VAL A 127 1.26 6.80 1.00
C VAL A 127 0.97 6.58 2.48
N GLN A 128 0.72 5.34 2.84
CA GLN A 128 0.56 4.95 4.24
C GLN A 128 1.54 3.82 4.55
N SER A 129 2.09 3.83 5.74
CA SER A 129 2.96 2.76 6.20
C SER A 129 2.81 2.56 7.71
N TRP A 130 3.04 1.34 8.15
CA TRP A 130 3.10 1.02 9.56
C TRP A 130 4.22 0.02 9.82
N VAL A 131 4.70 0.02 11.05
CA VAL A 131 5.62 -1.01 11.54
C VAL A 131 5.05 -1.63 12.80
N ARG A 132 5.53 -2.82 13.16
CA ARG A 132 5.14 -3.46 14.42
C ARG A 132 5.55 -2.57 15.60
N ALA A 133 4.79 -2.68 16.68
CA ALA A 133 5.05 -1.91 17.91
C ALA A 133 6.48 -2.14 18.45
N ASP A 134 6.99 -3.37 18.36
CA ASP A 134 8.35 -3.70 18.80
C ASP A 134 9.43 -3.23 17.82
N ARG A 135 9.06 -2.65 16.69
CA ARG A 135 9.95 -2.04 15.71
C ARG A 135 9.62 -0.56 15.48
N SER A 136 9.03 0.09 16.47
CA SER A 136 8.57 1.49 16.35
C SER A 136 9.68 2.45 15.95
N SER A 137 10.93 2.15 16.28
CA SER A 137 12.07 2.98 15.87
C SER A 137 12.29 3.01 14.36
N LEU A 138 11.69 2.07 13.62
CA LEU A 138 11.79 2.01 12.16
C LEU A 138 10.66 2.77 11.44
N ASP A 139 9.70 3.32 12.16
CA ASP A 139 8.55 4.00 11.54
C ASP A 139 8.99 5.18 10.66
N VAL A 140 9.73 6.12 11.21
CA VAL A 140 10.23 7.28 10.46
C VAL A 140 11.25 6.86 9.40
N PRO A 141 12.25 6.02 9.70
CA PRO A 141 13.17 5.54 8.66
C PRO A 141 12.46 4.87 7.48
N LEU A 142 11.42 4.08 7.72
CA LEU A 142 10.64 3.46 6.64
C LEU A 142 9.93 4.52 5.81
N ALA A 143 9.24 5.45 6.44
CA ALA A 143 8.53 6.51 5.74
C ALA A 143 9.48 7.36 4.88
N ASP A 144 10.66 7.67 5.39
CA ASP A 144 11.68 8.45 4.66
C ASP A 144 12.25 7.64 3.48
N ALA A 145 12.56 6.36 3.70
CA ALA A 145 13.06 5.51 2.63
C ALA A 145 12.04 5.37 1.49
N VAL A 146 10.76 5.23 1.84
CA VAL A 146 9.69 5.15 0.84
C VAL A 146 9.54 6.48 0.10
N ALA A 147 9.62 7.62 0.79
CA ALA A 147 9.56 8.92 0.14
C ALA A 147 10.69 9.10 -0.88
N ASP A 148 11.90 8.71 -0.53
CA ASP A 148 13.04 8.76 -1.46
C ASP A 148 12.84 7.82 -2.64
N TRP A 149 12.33 6.63 -2.39
CA TRP A 149 12.03 5.65 -3.43
C TRP A 149 10.97 6.15 -4.41
N LEU A 150 9.91 6.78 -3.90
CA LEU A 150 8.88 7.36 -4.75
C LEU A 150 9.44 8.48 -5.62
N ALA A 151 10.31 9.30 -5.07
CA ALA A 151 10.91 10.40 -5.82
C ALA A 151 11.84 9.92 -6.95
N SER A 152 12.52 8.78 -6.76
CA SER A 152 13.50 8.29 -7.72
C SER A 152 12.94 7.28 -8.72
N ASP A 153 12.02 6.41 -8.30
CA ASP A 153 11.65 5.21 -9.08
C ASP A 153 10.18 5.17 -9.51
N TRP A 154 9.36 6.08 -9.04
CA TRP A 154 7.93 6.11 -9.32
C TRP A 154 7.52 7.38 -10.06
N PRO A 155 6.40 7.38 -10.79
CA PRO A 155 6.07 8.48 -11.70
C PRO A 155 5.38 9.67 -11.03
N TRP A 156 5.02 9.54 -9.75
CA TRP A 156 4.22 10.56 -9.07
C TRP A 156 5.08 11.70 -8.54
N THR A 157 4.57 12.93 -8.67
CA THR A 157 5.25 14.13 -8.17
C THR A 157 4.52 14.78 -7.00
N ARG A 158 3.21 14.50 -6.86
CA ARG A 158 2.37 15.10 -5.81
C ARG A 158 1.95 14.01 -4.83
N VAL A 159 2.75 13.84 -3.78
CA VAL A 159 2.59 12.75 -2.83
C VAL A 159 1.93 13.25 -1.55
N ASP A 160 0.84 12.58 -1.15
CA ASP A 160 0.24 12.78 0.17
C ASP A 160 0.84 11.77 1.14
N ARG A 161 1.62 12.25 2.09
CA ARG A 161 2.31 11.43 3.09
C ARG A 161 1.49 11.20 4.36
N CYS A 162 0.23 11.59 4.37
CA CYS A 162 -0.69 11.37 5.50
C CYS A 162 -0.21 12.02 6.81
N GLY A 163 0.27 13.25 6.73
CA GLY A 163 0.68 14.00 7.92
C GLY A 163 2.10 13.75 8.39
N ARG A 164 2.91 13.08 7.60
CA ARG A 164 4.34 12.88 7.90
C ARG A 164 5.20 14.01 7.37
#